data_b892a7b023dc6aaa862b855226057ff1
#
_entry.id   b892a7b023dc6aaa862b855226057ff1
#
_cell.length_a   1.000
_cell.length_b   1.000
_cell.length_c   1.000
_cell.angle_alpha   90.00
_cell.angle_beta   90.00
_cell.angle_gamma   90.00
#
_symmetry.space_group_name_H-M   'P 1'
#
loop_
_entity.id
_entity.type
_entity.pdbx_description
1 polymer ?
#
loop_
_entity_poly.entity_id
_entity_poly.type
_entity_poly.pdbx_seq_one_letter_code
_entity_poly.pdbx_strand_id
1 'polypeptide(L)'
;MEQYVITISRQFGSMGRSIARELSEILGIEFLDRDIVEATAKRMGLPVSVISDEEESMKSTFFRRQYPLGMGMSSLKDEIFLTQKNIIRDFAAKGSCIIVGRCADYILEDIPNHLNVYVYAPDEARLKNCVENLQMDPQTAKKMMRDVEAARNRYHKAYIPGWQSVFDHKDLMIDSSRFGIDGTAKILADIVKNQWG
;
A
#
# COMPACT_ATOMS: atom_id res chain seq x y z
N MET A 1 25.16 5.54 6.19
CA MET A 1 24.10 4.61 5.79
C MET A 1 23.82 4.80 4.31
N GLU A 2 23.76 3.72 3.56
CA GLU A 2 23.33 3.77 2.16
C GLU A 2 21.84 4.13 2.08
N GLN A 3 21.43 4.75 0.97
CA GLN A 3 20.00 4.99 0.71
C GLN A 3 19.30 3.66 0.42
N TYR A 4 18.16 3.43 1.05
CA TYR A 4 17.33 2.23 0.86
C TYR A 4 15.85 2.56 0.84
N VAL A 5 15.05 1.66 0.28
CA VAL A 5 13.59 1.78 0.24
C VAL A 5 12.96 0.53 0.84
N ILE A 6 11.91 0.70 1.63
CA ILE A 6 11.10 -0.40 2.16
C ILE A 6 9.70 -0.28 1.58
N THR A 7 9.24 -1.29 0.88
CA THR A 7 7.83 -1.35 0.45
C THR A 7 7.06 -2.35 1.30
N ILE A 8 5.89 -1.94 1.78
CA ILE A 8 5.04 -2.76 2.64
C ILE A 8 3.70 -3.03 1.97
N SER A 9 3.55 -4.24 1.45
CA SER A 9 2.27 -4.81 1.07
C SER A 9 1.64 -5.52 2.27
N ARG A 10 0.31 -5.59 2.36
CA ARG A 10 -0.33 -6.06 3.60
C ARG A 10 -1.74 -6.59 3.37
N GLN A 11 -2.17 -7.48 4.25
CA GLN A 11 -3.57 -7.84 4.42
C GLN A 11 -4.35 -6.74 5.16
N PHE A 12 -5.66 -6.66 4.91
CA PHE A 12 -6.54 -5.79 5.71
C PHE A 12 -6.66 -6.33 7.15
N GLY A 13 -6.50 -5.47 8.15
CA GLY A 13 -6.51 -5.87 9.55
C GLY A 13 -5.19 -6.47 10.08
N SER A 14 -4.15 -6.65 9.24
CA SER A 14 -2.82 -7.09 9.72
C SER A 14 -1.99 -5.98 10.36
N MET A 15 -2.53 -4.79 10.53
CA MET A 15 -1.87 -3.62 11.11
C MET A 15 -0.63 -3.11 10.37
N GLY A 16 -0.45 -3.51 9.10
CA GLY A 16 0.74 -3.15 8.31
C GLY A 16 1.00 -1.65 8.19
N ARG A 17 -0.05 -0.79 8.21
CA ARG A 17 0.11 0.68 8.24
C ARG A 17 0.68 1.17 9.57
N SER A 18 0.20 0.63 10.69
CA SER A 18 0.70 0.98 12.02
C SER A 18 2.15 0.51 12.20
N ILE A 19 2.48 -0.68 11.66
CA ILE A 19 3.84 -1.20 11.62
C ILE A 19 4.75 -0.29 10.80
N ALA A 20 4.29 0.18 9.62
CA ALA A 20 5.07 1.11 8.79
C ALA A 20 5.36 2.42 9.51
N ARG A 21 4.40 2.96 10.26
CA ARG A 21 4.60 4.18 11.07
C ARG A 21 5.63 3.95 12.17
N GLU A 22 5.46 2.90 12.96
CA GLU A 22 6.40 2.54 14.02
C GLU A 22 7.81 2.31 13.47
N LEU A 23 7.91 1.61 12.35
CA LEU A 23 9.18 1.39 11.67
C LEU A 23 9.83 2.71 11.22
N SER A 24 9.02 3.65 10.70
CA SER A 24 9.50 4.97 10.29
C SER A 24 10.07 5.77 11.46
N GLU A 25 9.44 5.69 12.63
CA GLU A 25 9.91 6.33 13.87
C GLU A 25 11.21 5.70 14.36
N ILE A 26 11.32 4.36 14.35
CA ILE A 26 12.54 3.64 14.76
C ILE A 26 13.74 3.93 13.85
N LEU A 27 13.50 4.06 12.54
CA LEU A 27 14.55 4.30 11.56
C LEU A 27 14.84 5.80 11.30
N GLY A 28 13.95 6.68 11.77
CA GLY A 28 14.06 8.13 11.51
C GLY A 28 13.90 8.50 10.04
N ILE A 29 13.08 7.74 9.28
CA ILE A 29 12.83 7.97 7.86
C ILE A 29 11.36 8.22 7.59
N GLU A 30 11.04 8.92 6.51
CA GLU A 30 9.67 9.21 6.12
C GLU A 30 8.92 7.98 5.63
N PHE A 31 7.59 7.94 5.81
CA PHE A 31 6.74 6.94 5.18
C PHE A 31 5.60 7.58 4.39
N LEU A 32 5.26 6.94 3.28
CA LEU A 32 4.24 7.39 2.35
C LEU A 32 3.11 6.35 2.27
N ASP A 33 1.86 6.76 2.54
CA ASP A 33 0.67 5.91 2.45
C ASP A 33 -0.51 6.69 1.82
N ARG A 34 -1.36 7.31 2.61
CA ARG A 34 -2.52 8.09 2.12
C ARG A 34 -2.13 9.37 1.42
N ASP A 35 -1.01 9.94 1.78
CA ASP A 35 -0.48 11.17 1.19
C ASP A 35 -0.28 11.04 -0.34
N ILE A 36 -0.11 9.81 -0.85
CA ILE A 36 -0.09 9.53 -2.30
C ILE A 36 -1.40 9.94 -2.96
N VAL A 37 -2.54 9.65 -2.32
CA VAL A 37 -3.87 9.99 -2.86
C VAL A 37 -4.03 11.49 -2.94
N GLU A 38 -3.68 12.19 -1.88
CA GLU A 38 -3.76 13.65 -1.81
C GLU A 38 -2.80 14.31 -2.80
N ALA A 39 -1.56 13.84 -2.89
CA ALA A 39 -0.59 14.32 -3.87
C ALA A 39 -1.04 14.05 -5.31
N THR A 40 -1.68 12.90 -5.57
CA THR A 40 -2.25 12.56 -6.87
C THR A 40 -3.40 13.50 -7.22
N ALA A 41 -4.33 13.69 -6.30
CA ALA A 41 -5.45 14.62 -6.46
C ALA A 41 -4.97 16.04 -6.78
N LYS A 42 -3.99 16.53 -6.03
CA LYS A 42 -3.37 17.85 -6.25
C LYS A 42 -2.67 17.93 -7.61
N ARG A 43 -1.91 16.90 -8.01
CA ARG A 43 -1.16 16.88 -9.28
C ARG A 43 -2.08 16.82 -10.49
N MET A 44 -3.22 16.13 -10.37
CA MET A 44 -4.22 15.98 -11.43
C MET A 44 -5.31 17.08 -11.43
N GLY A 45 -5.37 17.90 -10.39
CA GLY A 45 -6.45 18.90 -10.23
C GLY A 45 -7.83 18.26 -9.99
N LEU A 46 -7.87 17.06 -9.42
CA LEU A 46 -9.10 16.30 -9.15
C LEU A 46 -9.40 16.27 -7.65
N PRO A 47 -10.69 16.12 -7.26
CA PRO A 47 -11.04 15.89 -5.85
C PRO A 47 -10.43 14.58 -5.34
N VAL A 48 -10.01 14.54 -4.07
CA VAL A 48 -9.49 13.34 -3.39
C VAL A 48 -10.48 12.18 -3.47
N SER A 49 -11.78 12.45 -3.37
CA SER A 49 -12.84 11.44 -3.49
C SER A 49 -12.81 10.73 -4.85
N VAL A 50 -12.53 11.44 -5.94
CA VAL A 50 -12.43 10.83 -7.28
C VAL A 50 -11.28 9.84 -7.33
N ILE A 51 -10.12 10.20 -6.78
CA ILE A 51 -8.96 9.30 -6.74
C ILE A 51 -9.26 8.08 -5.86
N SER A 52 -9.82 8.28 -4.66
CA SER A 52 -10.17 7.20 -3.74
C SER A 52 -11.24 6.26 -4.32
N ASP A 53 -12.29 6.82 -4.93
CA ASP A 53 -13.37 6.04 -5.53
C ASP A 53 -12.89 5.19 -6.70
N GLU A 54 -11.99 5.69 -7.55
CA GLU A 54 -11.41 4.94 -8.66
C GLU A 54 -10.50 3.80 -8.18
N GLU A 55 -9.83 3.96 -7.04
CA GLU A 55 -9.01 2.91 -6.43
C GLU A 55 -9.84 1.82 -5.75
N GLU A 56 -10.95 2.19 -5.11
CA GLU A 56 -11.83 1.27 -4.38
C GLU A 56 -12.90 0.64 -5.26
N SER A 57 -13.34 1.35 -6.31
CA SER A 57 -14.47 0.92 -7.14
C SER A 57 -14.06 0.34 -8.49
N MET A 58 -14.06 -0.99 -8.58
CA MET A 58 -14.28 -1.65 -9.86
C MET A 58 -15.79 -1.75 -10.20
N LYS A 59 -16.67 -1.02 -9.51
CA LYS A 59 -18.14 -1.11 -9.66
C LYS A 59 -18.86 0.21 -9.91
N SER A 60 -18.21 1.36 -10.02
CA SER A 60 -18.94 2.62 -10.19
C SER A 60 -19.27 2.95 -11.63
N THR A 61 -20.46 2.57 -12.03
CA THR A 61 -21.16 3.05 -13.24
C THR A 61 -21.65 4.51 -13.09
N PHE A 62 -21.46 5.10 -11.92
CA PHE A 62 -22.07 6.41 -11.59
C PHE A 62 -21.36 7.61 -12.23
N PHE A 63 -20.05 7.55 -12.42
CA PHE A 63 -19.25 8.66 -12.98
C PHE A 63 -19.34 8.84 -14.51
N ARG A 64 -20.02 7.93 -15.21
CA ARG A 64 -20.23 8.02 -16.65
C ARG A 64 -21.02 9.26 -17.08
N ARG A 65 -21.60 9.98 -16.15
CA ARG A 65 -22.52 11.10 -16.42
C ARG A 65 -21.92 12.49 -16.26
N GLN A 66 -20.70 12.63 -15.76
CA GLN A 66 -20.18 13.94 -15.32
C GLN A 66 -18.90 14.41 -16.07
N TYR A 67 -18.30 13.58 -16.91
CA TYR A 67 -17.13 13.97 -17.70
C TYR A 67 -17.43 13.98 -19.20
N PRO A 68 -16.90 14.97 -19.98
CA PRO A 68 -17.16 15.08 -21.40
C PRO A 68 -16.71 13.83 -22.18
N LEU A 69 -17.53 13.43 -23.13
CA LEU A 69 -17.26 12.34 -24.08
C LEU A 69 -15.87 12.50 -24.72
N GLY A 70 -14.95 11.60 -24.40
CA GLY A 70 -13.62 11.55 -25.02
C GLY A 70 -12.54 10.81 -24.24
N MET A 71 -12.62 10.77 -22.91
CA MET A 71 -11.71 9.95 -22.10
C MET A 71 -12.42 8.68 -21.66
N GLY A 72 -11.99 7.53 -22.19
CA GLY A 72 -12.48 6.24 -21.76
C GLY A 72 -12.14 6.00 -20.28
N MET A 73 -12.99 5.28 -19.53
CA MET A 73 -12.76 4.97 -18.10
C MET A 73 -11.41 4.27 -17.82
N SER A 74 -10.86 3.55 -18.81
CA SER A 74 -9.51 2.99 -18.70
C SER A 74 -8.44 4.08 -18.67
N SER A 75 -8.62 5.19 -19.39
CA SER A 75 -7.61 6.25 -19.46
C SER A 75 -7.44 7.02 -18.16
N LEU A 76 -8.51 7.28 -17.39
CA LEU A 76 -8.41 7.99 -16.10
C LEU A 76 -7.70 7.13 -15.05
N LYS A 77 -8.01 5.82 -14.97
CA LYS A 77 -7.33 4.90 -14.07
C LYS A 77 -5.85 4.77 -14.36
N ASP A 78 -5.52 4.66 -15.63
CA ASP A 78 -4.13 4.58 -16.09
C ASP A 78 -3.38 5.88 -15.81
N GLU A 79 -4.04 7.03 -15.99
CA GLU A 79 -3.48 8.35 -15.68
C GLU A 79 -3.25 8.52 -14.17
N ILE A 80 -4.18 8.07 -13.33
CA ILE A 80 -4.03 8.01 -11.86
C ILE A 80 -2.82 7.15 -11.51
N PHE A 81 -2.74 5.93 -12.05
CA PHE A 81 -1.63 5.02 -11.77
C PHE A 81 -0.27 5.62 -12.20
N LEU A 82 -0.19 6.19 -13.40
CA LEU A 82 1.03 6.84 -13.89
C LEU A 82 1.44 8.03 -13.01
N THR A 83 0.48 8.82 -12.56
CA THR A 83 0.72 9.94 -11.65
C THR A 83 1.24 9.43 -10.31
N GLN A 84 0.65 8.38 -9.75
CA GLN A 84 1.12 7.74 -8.52
C GLN A 84 2.52 7.14 -8.67
N LYS A 85 2.78 6.46 -9.78
CA LYS A 85 4.10 5.92 -10.10
C LYS A 85 5.18 7.02 -10.05
N ASN A 86 4.90 8.18 -10.66
CA ASN A 86 5.83 9.30 -10.63
C ASN A 86 6.02 9.86 -9.21
N ILE A 87 4.94 10.02 -8.44
CA ILE A 87 5.00 10.48 -7.05
C ILE A 87 5.86 9.52 -6.20
N ILE A 88 5.64 8.21 -6.34
CA ILE A 88 6.38 7.17 -5.61
C ILE A 88 7.86 7.23 -5.97
N ARG A 89 8.23 7.33 -7.24
CA ARG A 89 9.62 7.44 -7.68
C ARG A 89 10.27 8.74 -7.23
N ASP A 90 9.57 9.87 -7.34
CA ASP A 90 10.04 11.18 -6.87
C ASP A 90 10.29 11.16 -5.36
N PHE A 91 9.46 10.42 -4.59
CA PHE A 91 9.62 10.30 -3.15
C PHE A 91 10.83 9.41 -2.81
N ALA A 92 10.94 8.25 -3.43
CA ALA A 92 12.07 7.34 -3.23
C ALA A 92 13.42 7.96 -3.64
N ALA A 93 13.44 8.87 -4.62
CA ALA A 93 14.66 9.55 -5.05
C ALA A 93 15.21 10.57 -4.02
N LYS A 94 14.39 11.02 -3.07
CA LYS A 94 14.79 12.04 -2.06
C LYS A 94 15.63 11.46 -0.93
N GLY A 95 15.52 10.17 -0.63
CA GLY A 95 16.22 9.52 0.47
C GLY A 95 15.61 8.18 0.86
N SER A 96 16.13 7.58 1.92
CA SER A 96 15.56 6.37 2.48
C SER A 96 14.12 6.61 2.94
N CYS A 97 13.21 5.68 2.61
CA CYS A 97 11.79 5.85 2.89
C CYS A 97 11.03 4.51 2.97
N ILE A 98 9.82 4.58 3.52
CA ILE A 98 8.86 3.47 3.55
C ILE A 98 7.66 3.83 2.70
N ILE A 99 7.22 2.92 1.83
CA ILE A 99 6.04 3.13 0.97
C ILE A 99 5.04 1.98 1.18
N VAL A 100 3.77 2.33 1.42
CA VAL A 100 2.75 1.35 1.78
C VAL A 100 1.75 1.14 0.64
N GLY A 101 1.85 -0.02 -0.04
CA GLY A 101 0.93 -0.43 -1.10
C GLY A 101 1.18 0.25 -2.45
N ARG A 102 0.10 0.42 -3.25
CA ARG A 102 0.12 1.10 -4.58
C ARG A 102 1.04 0.47 -5.62
N CYS A 103 1.25 -0.83 -5.54
CA CYS A 103 2.23 -1.52 -6.39
C CYS A 103 3.64 -0.91 -6.28
N ALA A 104 3.99 -0.30 -5.13
CA ALA A 104 5.31 0.31 -4.95
C ALA A 104 6.44 -0.72 -5.05
N ASP A 105 6.17 -1.96 -4.63
CA ASP A 105 7.03 -3.12 -4.80
C ASP A 105 7.46 -3.33 -6.26
N TYR A 106 6.52 -3.23 -7.19
CA TYR A 106 6.78 -3.30 -8.63
C TYR A 106 7.35 -1.99 -9.21
N ILE A 107 6.80 -0.85 -8.78
CA ILE A 107 7.23 0.47 -9.28
C ILE A 107 8.71 0.72 -9.02
N LEU A 108 9.25 0.19 -7.91
CA LEU A 108 10.61 0.40 -7.42
C LEU A 108 11.49 -0.86 -7.53
N GLU A 109 11.09 -1.85 -8.32
CA GLU A 109 11.83 -3.12 -8.46
C GLU A 109 13.28 -2.95 -8.97
N ASP A 110 13.56 -1.84 -9.64
CA ASP A 110 14.88 -1.47 -10.15
C ASP A 110 15.76 -0.73 -9.13
N ILE A 111 15.29 -0.44 -7.92
CA ILE A 111 16.08 0.18 -6.85
C ILE A 111 16.95 -0.89 -6.18
N PRO A 112 18.31 -0.72 -6.16
CA PRO A 112 19.20 -1.76 -5.66
C PRO A 112 19.01 -2.13 -4.18
N ASN A 113 18.81 -1.12 -3.32
CA ASN A 113 18.64 -1.30 -1.87
C ASN A 113 17.14 -1.25 -1.52
N HIS A 114 16.39 -2.25 -1.95
CA HIS A 114 14.96 -2.35 -1.78
C HIS A 114 14.60 -3.57 -0.94
N LEU A 115 13.89 -3.37 0.17
CA LEU A 115 13.29 -4.44 0.98
C LEU A 115 11.79 -4.50 0.74
N ASN A 116 11.32 -5.59 0.17
CA ASN A 116 9.92 -5.78 -0.19
C ASN A 116 9.22 -6.71 0.80
N VAL A 117 8.38 -6.14 1.66
CA VAL A 117 7.75 -6.82 2.79
C VAL A 117 6.27 -7.06 2.55
N TYR A 118 5.80 -8.26 2.91
CA TYR A 118 4.37 -8.57 3.02
C TYR A 118 3.98 -8.84 4.47
N VAL A 119 3.07 -8.03 5.01
CA VAL A 119 2.55 -8.18 6.37
C VAL A 119 1.20 -8.88 6.33
N TYR A 120 1.10 -10.02 6.99
CA TYR A 120 -0.14 -10.82 7.07
C TYR A 120 -0.49 -11.18 8.51
N ALA A 121 -1.65 -11.74 8.73
CA ALA A 121 -2.05 -12.38 9.97
C ALA A 121 -3.23 -13.35 9.72
N PRO A 122 -3.45 -14.36 10.60
CA PRO A 122 -4.62 -15.21 10.55
C PRO A 122 -5.93 -14.42 10.62
N ASP A 123 -6.99 -14.93 10.00
CA ASP A 123 -8.29 -14.23 9.90
C ASP A 123 -8.85 -13.81 11.26
N GLU A 124 -8.72 -14.66 12.28
CA GLU A 124 -9.17 -14.34 13.64
C GLU A 124 -8.42 -13.14 14.24
N ALA A 125 -7.10 -13.09 14.09
CA ALA A 125 -6.28 -11.99 14.55
C ALA A 125 -6.61 -10.69 13.81
N ARG A 126 -6.81 -10.77 12.48
CA ARG A 126 -7.20 -9.62 11.66
C ARG A 126 -8.57 -9.08 12.04
N LEU A 127 -9.54 -9.99 12.27
CA LEU A 127 -10.88 -9.60 12.75
C LEU A 127 -10.80 -8.92 14.11
N LYS A 128 -10.04 -9.50 15.05
CA LYS A 128 -9.79 -8.90 16.37
C LYS A 128 -9.21 -7.49 16.23
N ASN A 129 -8.18 -7.33 15.42
CA ASN A 129 -7.58 -6.02 15.14
C ASN A 129 -8.58 -5.02 14.56
N CYS A 130 -9.44 -5.44 13.63
CA CYS A 130 -10.47 -4.58 13.05
C CYS A 130 -11.46 -4.09 14.12
N VAL A 131 -11.88 -4.96 15.03
CA VAL A 131 -12.85 -4.61 16.07
C VAL A 131 -12.21 -3.77 17.18
N GLU A 132 -11.07 -4.22 17.73
CA GLU A 132 -10.45 -3.58 18.89
C GLU A 132 -9.66 -2.32 18.55
N ASN A 133 -8.86 -2.37 17.48
CA ASN A 133 -7.96 -1.27 17.12
C ASN A 133 -8.57 -0.30 16.11
N LEU A 134 -9.41 -0.79 15.18
CA LEU A 134 -10.05 0.05 14.16
C LEU A 134 -11.51 0.41 14.50
N GLN A 135 -12.02 -0.04 15.65
CA GLN A 135 -13.36 0.25 16.17
C GLN A 135 -14.48 -0.12 15.18
N MET A 136 -14.28 -1.20 14.42
CA MET A 136 -15.22 -1.64 13.41
C MET A 136 -16.26 -2.60 13.99
N ASP A 137 -17.48 -2.55 13.47
CA ASP A 137 -18.47 -3.60 13.68
C ASP A 137 -17.96 -4.94 13.10
N PRO A 138 -18.13 -6.08 13.82
CA PRO A 138 -17.56 -7.37 13.38
C PRO A 138 -18.06 -7.86 12.01
N GLN A 139 -19.33 -7.59 11.65
CA GLN A 139 -19.86 -7.99 10.34
C GLN A 139 -19.28 -7.13 9.22
N THR A 140 -19.19 -5.83 9.44
CA THR A 140 -18.52 -4.88 8.56
C THR A 140 -17.05 -5.25 8.37
N ALA A 141 -16.33 -5.58 9.45
CA ALA A 141 -14.94 -6.01 9.42
C ALA A 141 -14.73 -7.24 8.54
N LYS A 142 -15.54 -8.30 8.72
CA LYS A 142 -15.48 -9.52 7.90
C LYS A 142 -15.73 -9.23 6.41
N LYS A 143 -16.67 -8.35 6.11
CA LYS A 143 -16.93 -7.93 4.73
C LYS A 143 -15.76 -7.17 4.16
N MET A 144 -15.22 -6.19 4.88
CA MET A 144 -14.08 -5.38 4.41
C MET A 144 -12.81 -6.21 4.23
N MET A 145 -12.54 -7.19 5.10
CA MET A 145 -11.40 -8.10 4.93
C MET A 145 -11.43 -8.77 3.55
N ARG A 146 -12.58 -9.21 3.07
CA ARG A 146 -12.73 -9.83 1.74
C ARG A 146 -12.70 -8.80 0.61
N ASP A 147 -13.47 -7.73 0.75
CA ASP A 147 -13.69 -6.77 -0.33
C ASP A 147 -12.42 -5.97 -0.64
N VAL A 148 -11.69 -5.52 0.40
CA VAL A 148 -10.43 -4.77 0.26
C VAL A 148 -9.33 -5.64 -0.35
N GLU A 149 -9.20 -6.90 0.08
CA GLU A 149 -8.21 -7.80 -0.52
C GLU A 149 -8.53 -8.14 -1.97
N ALA A 150 -9.80 -8.38 -2.27
CA ALA A 150 -10.22 -8.58 -3.65
C ALA A 150 -9.95 -7.34 -4.53
N ALA A 151 -10.16 -6.13 -3.99
CA ALA A 151 -9.85 -4.89 -4.69
C ALA A 151 -8.34 -4.74 -4.93
N ARG A 152 -7.50 -4.99 -3.91
CA ARG A 152 -6.04 -4.96 -4.03
C ARG A 152 -5.52 -5.96 -5.06
N ASN A 153 -6.03 -7.19 -5.03
CA ASN A 153 -5.66 -8.22 -5.99
C ASN A 153 -6.01 -7.80 -7.42
N ARG A 154 -7.19 -7.21 -7.64
CA ARG A 154 -7.57 -6.67 -8.95
C ARG A 154 -6.64 -5.54 -9.40
N TYR A 155 -6.27 -4.64 -8.49
CA TYR A 155 -5.37 -3.53 -8.76
C TYR A 155 -3.98 -4.03 -9.17
N HIS A 156 -3.39 -4.95 -8.41
CA HIS A 156 -2.11 -5.57 -8.76
C HIS A 156 -2.17 -6.27 -10.12
N LYS A 157 -3.21 -7.06 -10.36
CA LYS A 157 -3.40 -7.78 -11.63
C LYS A 157 -3.54 -6.84 -12.84
N ALA A 158 -4.10 -5.65 -12.63
CA ALA A 158 -4.26 -4.66 -13.69
C ALA A 158 -2.95 -3.94 -14.05
N TYR A 159 -2.05 -3.72 -13.06
CA TYR A 159 -0.89 -2.86 -13.23
C TYR A 159 0.47 -3.55 -13.13
N ILE A 160 0.52 -4.79 -12.69
CA ILE A 160 1.76 -5.60 -12.62
C ILE A 160 1.71 -6.69 -13.69
N PRO A 161 2.52 -6.60 -14.76
CA PRO A 161 2.58 -7.64 -15.77
C PRO A 161 3.00 -8.98 -15.18
N GLY A 162 2.28 -10.04 -15.50
CA GLY A 162 2.60 -11.40 -15.03
C GLY A 162 2.27 -11.67 -13.56
N TRP A 163 1.65 -10.72 -12.83
CA TRP A 163 1.28 -10.92 -11.44
C TRP A 163 0.36 -12.15 -11.26
N GLN A 164 0.72 -13.04 -10.36
CA GLN A 164 -0.01 -14.26 -10.04
C GLN A 164 -0.57 -14.25 -8.63
N SER A 165 0.19 -13.73 -7.67
CA SER A 165 -0.18 -13.78 -6.26
C SER A 165 0.45 -12.64 -5.45
N VAL A 166 -0.06 -12.45 -4.22
CA VAL A 166 0.51 -11.50 -3.25
C VAL A 166 1.92 -11.88 -2.80
N PHE A 167 2.38 -13.08 -3.12
CA PHE A 167 3.70 -13.60 -2.74
C PHE A 167 4.78 -13.25 -3.77
N ASP A 168 4.37 -12.80 -4.95
CA ASP A 168 5.30 -12.47 -6.02
C ASP A 168 6.21 -11.32 -5.58
N HIS A 169 7.50 -11.47 -5.85
CA HIS A 169 8.51 -10.44 -5.59
C HIS A 169 8.62 -9.96 -4.13
N LYS A 170 8.38 -10.84 -3.14
CA LYS A 170 8.54 -10.51 -1.72
C LYS A 170 9.86 -11.08 -1.17
N ASP A 171 10.64 -10.19 -0.54
CA ASP A 171 11.86 -10.59 0.17
C ASP A 171 11.55 -11.16 1.54
N LEU A 172 10.49 -10.65 2.18
CA LEU A 172 10.08 -11.05 3.51
C LEU A 172 8.56 -11.09 3.66
N MET A 173 8.09 -12.15 4.32
CA MET A 173 6.69 -12.28 4.74
C MET A 173 6.64 -12.46 6.26
N ILE A 174 5.85 -11.63 6.96
CA ILE A 174 5.82 -11.63 8.42
C ILE A 174 4.39 -11.70 8.96
N ASP A 175 4.17 -12.63 9.90
CA ASP A 175 2.92 -12.74 10.65
C ASP A 175 2.92 -11.75 11.82
N SER A 176 2.22 -10.63 11.64
CA SER A 176 2.13 -9.57 12.63
C SER A 176 1.38 -9.98 13.92
N SER A 177 0.58 -11.04 13.88
CA SER A 177 -0.12 -11.53 15.07
C SER A 177 0.82 -12.14 16.11
N ARG A 178 2.00 -12.58 15.68
CA ARG A 178 3.01 -13.19 16.54
C ARG A 178 3.82 -12.17 17.32
N PHE A 179 4.06 -11.01 16.74
CA PHE A 179 5.02 -10.03 17.29
C PHE A 179 4.34 -8.70 17.66
N GLY A 180 3.09 -8.51 17.28
CA GLY A 180 2.40 -7.23 17.42
C GLY A 180 3.00 -6.14 16.52
N ILE A 181 2.55 -4.90 16.70
CA ILE A 181 3.02 -3.75 15.91
C ILE A 181 4.49 -3.50 16.21
N ASP A 182 4.82 -3.28 17.48
CA ASP A 182 6.18 -2.89 17.94
C ASP A 182 7.21 -3.97 17.64
N GLY A 183 6.89 -5.24 17.94
CA GLY A 183 7.80 -6.36 17.70
C GLY A 183 8.07 -6.57 16.22
N THR A 184 7.03 -6.45 15.38
CA THR A 184 7.19 -6.55 13.91
C THR A 184 8.05 -5.40 13.38
N ALA A 185 7.80 -4.17 13.83
CA ALA A 185 8.58 -2.99 13.41
C ALA A 185 10.06 -3.11 13.81
N LYS A 186 10.35 -3.58 15.04
CA LYS A 186 11.72 -3.82 15.52
C LYS A 186 12.45 -4.88 14.69
N ILE A 187 11.81 -6.01 14.39
CA ILE A 187 12.38 -7.06 13.53
C ILE A 187 12.77 -6.48 12.15
N LEU A 188 11.86 -5.72 11.53
CA LEU A 188 12.13 -5.09 10.24
C LEU A 188 13.26 -4.05 10.34
N ALA A 189 13.30 -3.27 11.41
CA ALA A 189 14.36 -2.29 11.65
C ALA A 189 15.73 -2.96 11.81
N ASP A 190 15.79 -4.08 12.52
CA ASP A 190 17.04 -4.83 12.72
C ASP A 190 17.56 -5.42 11.40
N ILE A 191 16.66 -5.93 10.54
CA ILE A 191 17.02 -6.41 9.21
C ILE A 191 17.65 -5.26 8.40
N VAL A 192 17.00 -4.10 8.37
CA VAL A 192 17.46 -2.93 7.63
C VAL A 192 18.81 -2.42 8.14
N LYS A 193 18.96 -2.31 9.48
CA LYS A 193 20.24 -1.88 10.11
C LYS A 193 21.37 -2.84 9.85
N ASN A 194 21.11 -4.14 9.83
CA ASN A 194 22.14 -5.15 9.52
C ASN A 194 22.53 -5.16 8.03
N GLN A 195 21.60 -4.78 7.13
CA GLN A 195 21.83 -4.81 5.70
C GLN A 195 22.48 -3.52 5.18
N TRP A 196 22.07 -2.35 5.70
CA TRP A 196 22.44 -1.04 5.15
C TRP A 196 22.83 0.02 6.23
N GLY A 197 22.93 -0.39 7.49
CA GLY A 197 23.27 0.47 8.63
C GLY A 197 24.75 0.78 8.86
#